data_3b562c25d8dc9cff4bd4709fe2d5bae5
#
_entry.id   3b562c25d8dc9cff4bd4709fe2d5bae5
#
_cell.length_a   1.000
_cell.length_b   1.000
_cell.length_c   1.000
_cell.angle_alpha   90.00
_cell.angle_beta   90.00
_cell.angle_gamma   90.00
#
_symmetry.space_group_name_H-M   'P 1'
#
loop_
_entity.id
_entity.type
_entity.pdbx_description
1 polymer ?
#
loop_
_entity_poly.entity_id
_entity_poly.type
_entity_poly.pdbx_seq_one_letter_code
_entity_poly.pdbx_strand_id
1 'polypeptide(L)'
;MRLSNAFTALVLAALFLPGTLLAQNARQSASSQNGMVAAAQPLATEAGVRMLEMGGNAADAAVAAAFATAIVESTMNSIGGRNQILVVLPDGSVLGIDGTTQAPWDYDYDTAPQAAYGYPVIGLPGAVAGLMRLHTEHGSLPLETVMAPAIDYAENGFRLLPNEASRQISNARRSAEFPGTAAIYLKEDGTPRLGGDLLVNKDYAATLRAVRDGGHDAFYKGEIAERMTADLAEHGSTVKLQAFHDYEALDSKILRGSYRGYDVVGLDVPAAGAVVIQALHIMENFDPNSMDNEEWAAITGQALGIASDDWRGSGTDTASARAISKEWAAKMAMQVRTPASTGLEYGSYLPELDSRSDEQGHTTHLTVADENGMFVALTQTLGPNMGSSVVTPGLGFLYASTLGGYLGRMEPGERARSFISPVIVMKDGVTILALGAAGGNRIVSGVAQVISRIIDDG
;
A
#
# COMPACT_ATOMS: atom_id res chain seq x y z
N MET A 1 23.51 -20.69 -63.32
CA MET A 1 23.56 -19.40 -62.60
C MET A 1 22.23 -19.16 -61.85
N ARG A 2 21.89 -20.03 -60.89
CA ARG A 2 20.62 -19.89 -60.04
C ARG A 2 20.78 -20.44 -58.62
N LEU A 3 21.98 -20.49 -58.08
CA LEU A 3 22.25 -21.03 -56.73
C LEU A 3 22.80 -19.99 -55.72
N SER A 4 22.98 -18.71 -56.13
CA SER A 4 23.59 -17.71 -55.26
C SER A 4 22.58 -16.86 -54.46
N ASN A 5 21.29 -16.82 -54.86
CA ASN A 5 20.29 -15.96 -54.19
C ASN A 5 19.58 -16.62 -52.99
N ALA A 6 19.64 -17.95 -52.90
CA ALA A 6 19.02 -18.66 -51.76
C ALA A 6 19.88 -18.61 -50.49
N PHE A 7 21.22 -18.53 -50.63
CA PHE A 7 22.11 -18.46 -49.48
C PHE A 7 22.15 -17.07 -48.82
N THR A 8 21.99 -15.99 -49.62
CA THR A 8 21.96 -14.61 -49.10
C THR A 8 20.65 -14.31 -48.35
N ALA A 9 19.52 -14.91 -48.75
CA ALA A 9 18.24 -14.76 -48.06
C ALA A 9 18.22 -15.49 -46.73
N LEU A 10 18.95 -16.63 -46.59
CA LEU A 10 18.99 -17.39 -45.33
C LEU A 10 19.87 -16.75 -44.27
N VAL A 11 20.94 -16.03 -44.69
CA VAL A 11 21.84 -15.30 -43.77
C VAL A 11 21.20 -13.99 -43.27
N LEU A 12 20.38 -13.33 -44.08
CA LEU A 12 19.64 -12.14 -43.63
C LEU A 12 18.45 -12.47 -42.72
N ALA A 13 17.82 -13.65 -42.84
CA ALA A 13 16.74 -14.09 -41.94
C ALA A 13 17.25 -14.48 -40.55
N ALA A 14 18.54 -14.90 -40.43
CA ALA A 14 19.15 -15.23 -39.16
C ALA A 14 19.55 -14.01 -38.30
N LEU A 15 19.63 -12.81 -38.92
CA LEU A 15 19.96 -11.56 -38.22
C LEU A 15 18.74 -10.80 -37.65
N PHE A 16 17.53 -11.29 -37.90
CA PHE A 16 16.28 -10.75 -37.34
C PHE A 16 15.57 -11.68 -36.38
N LEU A 17 16.26 -12.59 -35.71
CA LEU A 17 15.72 -13.23 -34.52
C LEU A 17 15.74 -12.18 -33.41
N PRO A 18 14.58 -11.73 -32.92
CA PRO A 18 14.56 -10.72 -31.87
C PRO A 18 15.19 -11.33 -30.62
N GLY A 19 16.22 -10.68 -30.10
CA GLY A 19 16.82 -10.97 -28.80
C GLY A 19 15.89 -10.74 -27.60
N THR A 20 14.58 -10.92 -27.79
CA THR A 20 13.54 -10.70 -26.78
C THR A 20 13.16 -11.94 -25.98
N LEU A 21 13.76 -13.11 -26.27
CA LEU A 21 13.40 -14.37 -25.57
C LEU A 21 14.27 -14.68 -24.35
N LEU A 22 15.30 -13.91 -24.06
CA LEU A 22 16.16 -14.13 -22.87
C LEU A 22 15.86 -13.19 -21.70
N ALA A 23 14.94 -12.24 -21.85
CA ALA A 23 14.61 -11.27 -20.79
C ALA A 23 13.49 -11.74 -19.82
N GLN A 24 12.88 -12.90 -20.06
CA GLN A 24 11.67 -13.30 -19.31
C GLN A 24 11.91 -14.09 -18.03
N ASN A 25 13.15 -14.47 -17.68
CA ASN A 25 13.42 -15.26 -16.47
C ASN A 25 14.64 -14.80 -15.64
N ALA A 26 15.14 -13.60 -15.84
CA ALA A 26 16.08 -13.04 -14.87
C ALA A 26 15.29 -12.70 -13.60
N ARG A 27 15.42 -13.46 -12.54
CA ARG A 27 14.94 -13.09 -11.21
C ARG A 27 15.53 -11.72 -10.92
N GLN A 28 14.69 -10.69 -10.81
CA GLN A 28 15.14 -9.37 -10.38
C GLN A 28 15.46 -9.47 -8.89
N SER A 29 16.71 -9.69 -8.57
CA SER A 29 17.23 -9.69 -7.21
C SER A 29 18.36 -8.68 -7.10
N ALA A 30 18.41 -8.00 -5.98
CA ALA A 30 19.51 -7.10 -5.61
C ALA A 30 20.00 -7.47 -4.22
N SER A 31 21.27 -7.23 -3.93
CA SER A 31 21.84 -7.39 -2.61
C SER A 31 22.78 -6.22 -2.30
N SER A 32 22.81 -5.79 -1.06
CA SER A 32 23.67 -4.70 -0.58
C SER A 32 24.04 -4.95 0.88
N GLN A 33 25.23 -4.46 1.27
CA GLN A 33 25.66 -4.40 2.67
C GLN A 33 25.33 -3.05 3.33
N ASN A 34 25.02 -2.03 2.52
CA ASN A 34 24.88 -0.63 2.96
C ASN A 34 23.41 -0.19 3.05
N GLY A 35 22.47 -1.14 2.91
CA GLY A 35 21.05 -0.86 2.94
C GLY A 35 20.33 -1.24 1.64
N MET A 36 19.01 -1.21 1.68
CA MET A 36 18.14 -1.65 0.59
C MET A 36 16.84 -0.85 0.59
N VAL A 37 16.35 -0.52 -0.60
CA VAL A 37 15.01 0.04 -0.81
C VAL A 37 14.27 -0.83 -1.81
N ALA A 38 13.10 -1.32 -1.44
CA ALA A 38 12.18 -2.04 -2.32
C ALA A 38 10.86 -1.28 -2.41
N ALA A 39 10.54 -0.77 -3.59
CA ALA A 39 9.26 -0.13 -3.90
C ALA A 39 8.76 -0.57 -5.26
N ALA A 40 7.45 -0.47 -5.50
CA ALA A 40 6.82 -0.92 -6.73
C ALA A 40 7.21 -0.05 -7.95
N GLN A 41 7.69 1.18 -7.71
CA GLN A 41 8.00 2.16 -8.75
C GLN A 41 9.48 2.54 -8.72
N PRO A 42 10.20 2.41 -9.86
CA PRO A 42 11.66 2.64 -9.91
C PRO A 42 12.12 4.01 -9.40
N LEU A 43 11.42 5.10 -9.75
CA LEU A 43 11.77 6.44 -9.28
C LEU A 43 11.59 6.60 -7.76
N ALA A 44 10.65 5.89 -7.17
CA ALA A 44 10.49 5.87 -5.72
C ALA A 44 11.63 5.10 -5.05
N THR A 45 12.05 3.96 -5.63
CA THR A 45 13.23 3.22 -5.17
C THR A 45 14.47 4.11 -5.25
N GLU A 46 14.68 4.81 -6.38
CA GLU A 46 15.79 5.74 -6.57
C GLU A 46 15.80 6.86 -5.53
N ALA A 47 14.63 7.46 -5.25
CA ALA A 47 14.51 8.50 -4.22
C ALA A 47 14.96 8.00 -2.84
N GLY A 48 14.55 6.80 -2.44
CA GLY A 48 14.97 6.20 -1.18
C GLY A 48 16.46 5.84 -1.15
N VAL A 49 16.97 5.19 -2.20
CA VAL A 49 18.40 4.84 -2.32
C VAL A 49 19.29 6.08 -2.21
N ARG A 50 18.88 7.17 -2.87
CA ARG A 50 19.60 8.44 -2.80
C ARG A 50 19.74 8.96 -1.36
N MET A 51 18.74 8.77 -0.51
CA MET A 51 18.84 9.17 0.91
C MET A 51 19.86 8.33 1.64
N LEU A 52 19.89 7.01 1.42
CA LEU A 52 20.92 6.13 2.03
C LEU A 52 22.32 6.51 1.55
N GLU A 53 22.53 6.79 0.25
CA GLU A 53 23.80 7.22 -0.32
C GLU A 53 24.28 8.57 0.22
N MET A 54 23.35 9.43 0.66
CA MET A 54 23.67 10.71 1.32
C MET A 54 23.93 10.59 2.81
N GLY A 55 23.96 9.36 3.35
CA GLY A 55 24.18 9.08 4.78
C GLY A 55 22.94 9.21 5.66
N GLY A 56 21.74 9.24 5.05
CA GLY A 56 20.47 9.14 5.76
C GLY A 56 20.19 7.71 6.20
N ASN A 57 19.24 7.55 7.11
CA ASN A 57 18.82 6.26 7.64
C ASN A 57 17.57 5.70 6.92
N ALA A 58 17.07 4.53 7.37
CA ALA A 58 15.90 3.91 6.75
C ALA A 58 14.61 4.76 6.85
N ALA A 59 14.47 5.61 7.88
CA ALA A 59 13.33 6.51 7.99
C ALA A 59 13.37 7.60 6.90
N ASP A 60 14.54 8.24 6.68
CA ASP A 60 14.72 9.22 5.60
C ASP A 60 14.40 8.62 4.23
N ALA A 61 14.95 7.43 3.97
CA ALA A 61 14.75 6.73 2.70
C ALA A 61 13.30 6.29 2.49
N ALA A 62 12.61 5.84 3.55
CA ALA A 62 11.21 5.48 3.48
C ALA A 62 10.30 6.69 3.23
N VAL A 63 10.56 7.82 3.89
CA VAL A 63 9.79 9.06 3.68
C VAL A 63 10.01 9.61 2.28
N ALA A 64 11.27 9.64 1.79
CA ALA A 64 11.56 10.07 0.43
C ALA A 64 10.88 9.19 -0.62
N ALA A 65 10.98 7.87 -0.48
CA ALA A 65 10.32 6.91 -1.37
C ALA A 65 8.78 7.03 -1.30
N ALA A 66 8.20 7.25 -0.11
CA ALA A 66 6.76 7.39 0.07
C ALA A 66 6.21 8.65 -0.59
N PHE A 67 6.85 9.81 -0.42
CA PHE A 67 6.47 11.04 -1.15
C PHE A 67 6.68 10.90 -2.65
N ALA A 68 7.79 10.29 -3.09
CA ALA A 68 8.03 10.05 -4.52
C ALA A 68 6.95 9.13 -5.10
N THR A 69 6.59 8.03 -4.42
CA THR A 69 5.52 7.11 -4.85
C THR A 69 4.18 7.82 -4.98
N ALA A 70 3.87 8.77 -4.07
CA ALA A 70 2.63 9.55 -4.13
C ALA A 70 2.53 10.43 -5.40
N ILE A 71 3.65 10.71 -6.05
CA ILE A 71 3.70 11.43 -7.33
C ILE A 71 3.68 10.46 -8.52
N VAL A 72 4.59 9.48 -8.52
CA VAL A 72 4.87 8.65 -9.70
C VAL A 72 3.93 7.45 -9.82
N GLU A 73 3.16 7.13 -8.77
CA GLU A 73 2.14 6.09 -8.70
C GLU A 73 0.84 6.65 -8.08
N SER A 74 0.45 7.84 -8.54
CA SER A 74 -0.61 8.65 -7.95
C SER A 74 -2.02 8.04 -8.01
N THR A 75 -2.23 7.02 -8.86
CA THR A 75 -3.50 6.28 -8.89
C THR A 75 -3.65 5.29 -7.73
N MET A 76 -2.55 4.86 -7.14
CA MET A 76 -2.51 3.85 -6.08
C MET A 76 -2.46 4.48 -4.68
N ASN A 77 -1.79 5.63 -4.58
CA ASN A 77 -1.59 6.35 -3.34
C ASN A 77 -1.38 7.85 -3.57
N SER A 78 -1.53 8.66 -2.53
CA SER A 78 -1.32 10.11 -2.58
C SER A 78 -1.19 10.65 -1.16
N ILE A 79 -0.74 11.89 -1.00
CA ILE A 79 -0.71 12.56 0.31
C ILE A 79 -2.12 12.83 0.89
N GLY A 80 -3.15 12.84 0.05
CA GLY A 80 -4.56 12.84 0.49
C GLY A 80 -5.08 11.46 0.90
N GLY A 81 -4.18 10.47 1.04
CA GLY A 81 -4.44 9.10 1.40
C GLY A 81 -4.16 8.75 2.86
N ARG A 82 -3.84 7.49 3.06
CA ARG A 82 -3.54 6.89 4.37
C ARG A 82 -2.32 5.98 4.32
N ASN A 83 -1.65 5.79 5.45
CA ASN A 83 -0.57 4.82 5.59
C ASN A 83 -0.61 4.09 6.94
N GLN A 84 0.11 2.97 6.98
CA GLN A 84 0.50 2.24 8.17
C GLN A 84 1.99 1.93 8.06
N ILE A 85 2.73 2.23 9.11
CA ILE A 85 4.18 2.15 9.13
C ILE A 85 4.61 1.29 10.30
N LEU A 86 5.40 0.25 10.03
CA LEU A 86 6.01 -0.63 11.02
C LEU A 86 7.53 -0.44 10.94
N VAL A 87 8.14 -0.14 12.08
CA VAL A 87 9.57 0.17 12.18
C VAL A 87 10.24 -0.75 13.18
N VAL A 88 11.41 -1.27 12.82
CA VAL A 88 12.38 -1.84 13.76
C VAL A 88 13.54 -0.87 13.88
N LEU A 89 13.84 -0.45 15.10
CA LEU A 89 14.98 0.44 15.40
C LEU A 89 16.27 -0.35 15.55
N PRO A 90 17.45 0.29 15.48
CA PRO A 90 18.74 -0.39 15.60
C PRO A 90 18.94 -1.15 16.91
N ASP A 91 18.25 -0.77 17.98
CA ASP A 91 18.27 -1.47 19.27
C ASP A 91 17.33 -2.68 19.35
N GLY A 92 16.64 -2.99 18.25
CA GLY A 92 15.67 -4.08 18.15
C GLY A 92 14.27 -3.74 18.66
N SER A 93 14.04 -2.52 19.15
CA SER A 93 12.70 -2.07 19.52
C SER A 93 11.81 -1.91 18.28
N VAL A 94 10.51 -2.16 18.43
CA VAL A 94 9.54 -2.12 17.34
C VAL A 94 8.45 -1.12 17.66
N LEU A 95 8.15 -0.25 16.73
CA LEU A 95 7.06 0.72 16.83
C LEU A 95 6.18 0.70 15.59
N GLY A 96 4.97 1.21 15.74
CA GLY A 96 4.00 1.37 14.64
C GLY A 96 3.43 2.77 14.63
N ILE A 97 3.23 3.33 13.43
CA ILE A 97 2.60 4.64 13.23
C ILE A 97 1.33 4.45 12.39
N ASP A 98 0.22 4.96 12.92
CA ASP A 98 -1.08 5.01 12.27
C ASP A 98 -1.32 6.38 11.64
N GLY A 99 -1.11 6.48 10.34
CA GLY A 99 -1.51 7.60 9.49
C GLY A 99 -2.71 7.23 8.61
N THR A 100 -3.71 6.52 9.13
CA THR A 100 -4.92 6.18 8.38
C THR A 100 -5.88 7.35 8.26
N THR A 101 -6.75 7.31 7.24
CA THR A 101 -7.83 8.29 7.14
C THR A 101 -8.83 8.12 8.28
N GLN A 102 -9.51 9.20 8.64
CA GLN A 102 -10.41 9.24 9.79
C GLN A 102 -11.76 9.85 9.41
N ALA A 103 -12.84 9.32 9.99
CA ALA A 103 -14.13 9.99 9.96
C ALA A 103 -14.10 11.23 10.89
N PRO A 104 -14.69 12.36 10.50
CA PRO A 104 -14.83 13.50 11.41
C PRO A 104 -15.57 13.13 12.68
N TRP A 105 -15.31 13.86 13.78
CA TRP A 105 -15.96 13.60 15.07
C TRP A 105 -17.47 13.90 15.08
N ASP A 106 -17.96 14.63 14.10
CA ASP A 106 -19.38 14.94 13.89
C ASP A 106 -19.98 14.20 12.68
N TYR A 107 -19.29 13.15 12.19
CA TYR A 107 -19.78 12.30 11.10
C TYR A 107 -20.98 11.46 11.57
N ASP A 108 -22.06 11.51 10.81
CA ASP A 108 -23.22 10.66 11.01
C ASP A 108 -23.48 9.82 9.75
N TYR A 109 -23.19 8.53 9.86
CA TYR A 109 -23.35 7.59 8.75
C TYR A 109 -24.76 7.53 8.19
N ASP A 110 -25.78 7.64 9.07
CA ASP A 110 -27.18 7.44 8.67
C ASP A 110 -27.75 8.63 7.88
N THR A 111 -27.16 9.82 8.04
CA THR A 111 -27.53 11.03 7.31
C THR A 111 -26.54 11.47 6.25
N ALA A 112 -25.30 10.95 6.29
CA ALA A 112 -24.27 11.30 5.33
C ALA A 112 -24.61 10.78 3.91
N PRO A 113 -24.30 11.55 2.85
CA PRO A 113 -24.47 11.09 1.49
C PRO A 113 -23.68 9.81 1.22
N GLN A 114 -24.34 8.81 0.63
CA GLN A 114 -23.71 7.55 0.25
C GLN A 114 -23.29 7.60 -1.21
N ALA A 115 -22.05 7.21 -1.50
CA ALA A 115 -21.50 7.20 -2.86
C ALA A 115 -20.36 6.18 -2.99
N ALA A 116 -20.10 5.75 -4.21
CA ALA A 116 -18.95 4.89 -4.52
C ALA A 116 -17.65 5.72 -4.70
N TYR A 117 -17.74 6.99 -5.08
CA TYR A 117 -16.63 7.92 -5.30
C TYR A 117 -17.12 9.38 -5.22
N GLY A 118 -16.21 10.32 -5.39
CA GLY A 118 -16.49 11.75 -5.35
C GLY A 118 -16.35 12.34 -3.94
N TYR A 119 -16.88 13.50 -3.75
CA TYR A 119 -16.76 14.27 -2.50
C TYR A 119 -17.34 13.56 -1.26
N PRO A 120 -18.47 12.82 -1.34
CA PRO A 120 -19.05 12.17 -0.17
C PRO A 120 -18.16 11.10 0.48
N VAL A 121 -17.21 10.52 -0.28
CA VAL A 121 -16.35 9.44 0.27
C VAL A 121 -15.08 9.98 0.92
N ILE A 122 -14.83 11.30 0.91
CA ILE A 122 -13.60 11.90 1.42
C ILE A 122 -13.69 12.05 2.94
N GLY A 123 -12.74 11.40 3.65
CA GLY A 123 -12.47 11.61 5.07
C GLY A 123 -11.22 12.45 5.29
N LEU A 124 -10.79 12.55 6.55
CA LEU A 124 -9.55 13.25 6.90
C LEU A 124 -8.34 12.45 6.39
N PRO A 125 -7.45 13.04 5.56
CA PRO A 125 -6.22 12.38 5.12
C PRO A 125 -5.25 12.15 6.29
N GLY A 126 -4.50 11.06 6.26
CA GLY A 126 -3.54 10.75 7.31
C GLY A 126 -2.10 10.55 6.83
N ALA A 127 -1.90 10.40 5.52
CA ALA A 127 -0.59 10.05 4.97
C ALA A 127 0.51 11.03 5.35
N VAL A 128 0.25 12.35 5.27
CA VAL A 128 1.25 13.39 5.63
C VAL A 128 1.60 13.30 7.11
N ALA A 129 0.61 13.18 8.00
CA ALA A 129 0.87 13.09 9.44
C ALA A 129 1.77 11.89 9.79
N GLY A 130 1.48 10.70 9.20
CA GLY A 130 2.31 9.51 9.42
C GLY A 130 3.75 9.70 8.93
N LEU A 131 3.94 10.27 7.73
CA LEU A 131 5.26 10.51 7.15
C LEU A 131 6.04 11.58 7.91
N MET A 132 5.39 12.67 8.28
CA MET A 132 6.03 13.74 9.08
C MET A 132 6.44 13.23 10.46
N ARG A 133 5.60 12.42 11.10
CA ARG A 133 5.93 11.81 12.39
C ARG A 133 7.15 10.88 12.27
N LEU A 134 7.17 9.98 11.27
CA LEU A 134 8.32 9.09 11.03
C LEU A 134 9.61 9.90 10.84
N HIS A 135 9.54 10.95 10.02
CA HIS A 135 10.72 11.79 9.78
C HIS A 135 11.15 12.57 11.04
N THR A 136 10.21 13.20 11.75
CA THR A 136 10.52 14.03 12.91
C THR A 136 11.11 13.23 14.08
N GLU A 137 10.60 12.00 14.30
CA GLU A 137 11.03 11.17 15.44
C GLU A 137 12.28 10.33 15.11
N HIS A 138 12.49 9.96 13.81
CA HIS A 138 13.50 8.96 13.45
C HIS A 138 14.35 9.34 12.23
N GLY A 139 14.03 10.40 11.50
CA GLY A 139 14.84 10.89 10.38
C GLY A 139 16.14 11.54 10.85
N SER A 140 17.16 11.54 10.01
CA SER A 140 18.48 12.12 10.25
C SER A 140 18.85 13.23 9.26
N LEU A 141 18.28 13.21 8.06
CA LEU A 141 18.50 14.23 7.04
C LEU A 141 17.47 15.38 7.14
N PRO A 142 17.83 16.59 6.70
CA PRO A 142 16.86 17.68 6.61
C PRO A 142 15.66 17.31 5.70
N LEU A 143 14.45 17.67 6.11
CA LEU A 143 13.23 17.39 5.34
C LEU A 143 13.29 17.94 3.91
N GLU A 144 13.97 19.08 3.72
CA GLU A 144 14.24 19.65 2.38
C GLU A 144 14.97 18.65 1.47
N THR A 145 15.97 17.94 2.00
CA THR A 145 16.71 16.92 1.26
C THR A 145 15.82 15.71 0.96
N VAL A 146 15.07 15.25 1.96
CA VAL A 146 14.21 14.05 1.87
C VAL A 146 13.06 14.25 0.87
N MET A 147 12.46 15.44 0.82
CA MET A 147 11.35 15.72 -0.09
C MET A 147 11.77 16.19 -1.49
N ALA A 148 13.05 16.53 -1.70
CA ALA A 148 13.54 17.07 -2.98
C ALA A 148 13.21 16.19 -4.20
N PRO A 149 13.37 14.86 -4.17
CA PRO A 149 13.03 14.01 -5.33
C PRO A 149 11.54 14.09 -5.71
N ALA A 150 10.65 14.01 -4.73
CA ALA A 150 9.20 14.08 -4.99
C ALA A 150 8.78 15.43 -5.56
N ILE A 151 9.35 16.53 -5.04
CA ILE A 151 9.10 17.88 -5.56
C ILE A 151 9.60 18.01 -6.99
N ASP A 152 10.79 17.47 -7.30
CA ASP A 152 11.38 17.49 -8.65
C ASP A 152 10.49 16.72 -9.65
N TYR A 153 10.06 15.50 -9.29
CA TYR A 153 9.16 14.70 -10.13
C TYR A 153 7.82 15.39 -10.40
N ALA A 154 7.26 16.07 -9.40
CA ALA A 154 6.01 16.80 -9.58
C ALA A 154 6.20 18.05 -10.47
N GLU A 155 7.29 18.81 -10.27
CA GLU A 155 7.53 20.07 -10.94
C GLU A 155 8.01 19.92 -12.37
N ASN A 156 9.05 19.08 -12.59
CA ASN A 156 9.69 18.89 -13.87
C ASN A 156 9.09 17.72 -14.65
N GLY A 157 8.25 16.92 -13.99
CA GLY A 157 7.53 15.81 -14.56
C GLY A 157 8.35 14.53 -14.64
N PHE A 158 7.62 13.45 -14.84
CA PHE A 158 8.16 12.11 -15.04
C PHE A 158 7.40 11.40 -16.17
N ARG A 159 8.03 10.36 -16.75
CA ARG A 159 7.37 9.57 -17.78
C ARG A 159 6.53 8.49 -17.13
N LEU A 160 5.23 8.44 -17.52
CA LEU A 160 4.30 7.45 -17.05
C LEU A 160 4.75 6.03 -17.42
N LEU A 161 4.78 5.13 -16.45
CA LEU A 161 4.92 3.71 -16.72
C LEU A 161 3.62 3.16 -17.35
N PRO A 162 3.71 2.12 -18.20
CA PRO A 162 2.53 1.55 -18.87
C PRO A 162 1.40 1.12 -17.93
N ASN A 163 1.75 0.55 -16.77
CA ASN A 163 0.78 0.13 -15.76
C ASN A 163 0.07 1.32 -15.09
N GLU A 164 0.79 2.40 -14.77
CA GLU A 164 0.19 3.63 -14.23
C GLU A 164 -0.72 4.30 -15.27
N ALA A 165 -0.27 4.42 -16.52
CA ALA A 165 -1.09 4.93 -17.60
C ALA A 165 -2.36 4.09 -17.83
N SER A 166 -2.26 2.76 -17.77
CA SER A 166 -3.43 1.87 -17.91
C SER A 166 -4.47 2.13 -16.81
N ARG A 167 -4.03 2.34 -15.57
CA ARG A 167 -4.92 2.71 -14.45
C ARG A 167 -5.58 4.08 -14.65
N GLN A 168 -4.86 5.07 -15.17
CA GLN A 168 -5.41 6.39 -15.51
C GLN A 168 -6.43 6.27 -16.65
N ILE A 169 -6.13 5.49 -17.69
CA ILE A 169 -7.04 5.25 -18.82
C ILE A 169 -8.36 4.61 -18.34
N SER A 170 -8.29 3.59 -17.48
CA SER A 170 -9.50 2.92 -16.95
C SER A 170 -10.40 3.86 -16.13
N ASN A 171 -9.86 4.94 -15.59
CA ASN A 171 -10.59 5.95 -14.83
C ASN A 171 -10.82 7.28 -15.58
N ALA A 172 -10.46 7.39 -16.85
CA ALA A 172 -10.52 8.64 -17.59
C ALA A 172 -11.93 9.29 -17.59
N ARG A 173 -13.00 8.49 -17.72
CA ARG A 173 -14.37 8.97 -17.66
C ARG A 173 -14.67 9.61 -16.28
N ARG A 174 -14.30 8.94 -15.19
CA ARG A 174 -14.49 9.42 -13.83
C ARG A 174 -13.64 10.67 -13.56
N SER A 175 -12.40 10.69 -14.06
CA SER A 175 -11.51 11.86 -13.96
C SER A 175 -12.10 13.10 -14.63
N ALA A 176 -12.82 12.93 -15.73
CA ALA A 176 -13.46 14.03 -16.44
C ALA A 176 -14.66 14.68 -15.68
N GLU A 177 -15.20 13.99 -14.67
CA GLU A 177 -16.29 14.52 -13.84
C GLU A 177 -15.81 15.59 -12.85
N PHE A 178 -14.51 15.62 -12.54
CA PHE A 178 -13.91 16.52 -11.54
C PHE A 178 -12.86 17.44 -12.20
N PRO A 179 -13.11 18.74 -12.30
CA PRO A 179 -12.23 19.67 -13.01
C PRO A 179 -10.77 19.65 -12.55
N GLY A 180 -10.52 19.59 -11.23
CA GLY A 180 -9.18 19.51 -10.67
C GLY A 180 -8.44 18.22 -11.08
N THR A 181 -9.15 17.11 -11.17
CA THR A 181 -8.60 15.83 -11.59
C THR A 181 -8.37 15.78 -13.09
N ALA A 182 -9.34 16.26 -13.88
CA ALA A 182 -9.24 16.34 -15.33
C ALA A 182 -8.02 17.17 -15.78
N ALA A 183 -7.76 18.29 -15.13
CA ALA A 183 -6.63 19.16 -15.44
C ALA A 183 -5.25 18.47 -15.32
N ILE A 184 -5.13 17.47 -14.45
CA ILE A 184 -3.89 16.75 -14.21
C ILE A 184 -3.78 15.49 -15.07
N TYR A 185 -4.83 14.66 -15.06
CA TYR A 185 -4.78 13.30 -15.60
C TYR A 185 -5.25 13.18 -17.05
N LEU A 186 -5.93 14.19 -17.58
CA LEU A 186 -6.31 14.22 -18.99
C LEU A 186 -5.46 15.24 -19.78
N LYS A 187 -5.39 15.05 -21.08
CA LYS A 187 -4.82 16.03 -22.01
C LYS A 187 -5.84 17.15 -22.27
N GLU A 188 -5.41 18.23 -22.88
CA GLU A 188 -6.29 19.37 -23.24
C GLU A 188 -7.48 18.98 -24.09
N ASP A 189 -7.35 17.94 -24.92
CA ASP A 189 -8.43 17.40 -25.74
C ASP A 189 -9.37 16.42 -24.98
N GLY A 190 -9.17 16.25 -23.67
CA GLY A 190 -9.93 15.35 -22.79
C GLY A 190 -9.55 13.88 -22.91
N THR A 191 -8.54 13.53 -23.72
CA THR A 191 -8.06 12.14 -23.80
C THR A 191 -7.11 11.79 -22.67
N PRO A 192 -7.06 10.51 -22.23
CA PRO A 192 -6.12 10.08 -21.20
C PRO A 192 -4.66 10.08 -21.70
N ARG A 193 -3.72 10.17 -20.75
CA ARG A 193 -2.30 10.03 -21.04
C ARG A 193 -1.94 8.57 -21.28
N LEU A 194 -0.91 8.34 -22.10
CA LEU A 194 -0.42 6.99 -22.44
C LEU A 194 0.90 6.70 -21.72
N GLY A 195 1.30 5.44 -21.69
CA GLY A 195 2.62 5.04 -21.23
C GLY A 195 3.73 5.76 -22.03
N GLY A 196 4.70 6.33 -21.31
CA GLY A 196 5.76 7.17 -21.88
C GLY A 196 5.43 8.66 -22.00
N ASP A 197 4.16 9.08 -21.87
CA ASP A 197 3.81 10.50 -21.81
C ASP A 197 4.42 11.15 -20.56
N LEU A 198 4.83 12.42 -20.69
CA LEU A 198 5.28 13.23 -19.56
C LEU A 198 4.08 13.72 -18.76
N LEU A 199 4.06 13.44 -17.45
CA LEU A 199 3.11 14.01 -16.51
C LEU A 199 3.82 15.03 -15.63
N VAL A 200 3.32 16.27 -15.64
CA VAL A 200 3.79 17.39 -14.82
C VAL A 200 2.62 17.83 -13.93
N ASN A 201 2.88 18.06 -12.66
CA ASN A 201 1.86 18.51 -11.70
C ASN A 201 2.42 19.60 -10.78
N LYS A 202 2.44 20.83 -11.29
CA LYS A 202 3.01 21.98 -10.58
C LYS A 202 2.25 22.33 -9.31
N ASP A 203 0.94 22.10 -9.29
CA ASP A 203 0.11 22.34 -8.10
C ASP A 203 0.53 21.41 -6.97
N TYR A 204 0.82 20.13 -7.30
CA TYR A 204 1.32 19.17 -6.32
C TYR A 204 2.74 19.54 -5.83
N ALA A 205 3.60 20.03 -6.73
CA ALA A 205 4.91 20.54 -6.34
C ALA A 205 4.82 21.70 -5.37
N ALA A 206 3.88 22.63 -5.59
CA ALA A 206 3.63 23.75 -4.68
C ALA A 206 3.14 23.29 -3.31
N THR A 207 2.19 22.34 -3.29
CA THR A 207 1.71 21.72 -2.04
C THR A 207 2.84 21.01 -1.28
N LEU A 208 3.69 20.22 -1.98
CA LEU A 208 4.83 19.57 -1.34
C LEU A 208 5.86 20.56 -0.79
N ARG A 209 6.10 21.70 -1.46
CA ARG A 209 6.97 22.74 -0.90
C ARG A 209 6.39 23.34 0.38
N ALA A 210 5.09 23.59 0.41
CA ALA A 210 4.45 24.10 1.64
C ALA A 210 4.59 23.06 2.79
N VAL A 211 4.41 21.77 2.52
CA VAL A 211 4.62 20.70 3.50
C VAL A 211 6.10 20.61 3.91
N ARG A 212 7.04 20.72 2.99
CA ARG A 212 8.49 20.75 3.29
C ARG A 212 8.83 21.89 4.25
N ASP A 213 8.28 23.07 4.00
CA ASP A 213 8.63 24.30 4.72
C ASP A 213 7.93 24.42 6.09
N GLY A 214 6.72 23.90 6.23
CA GLY A 214 5.92 24.03 7.45
C GLY A 214 5.48 22.70 8.08
N GLY A 215 5.92 21.56 7.55
CA GLY A 215 5.67 20.23 8.12
C GLY A 215 4.18 19.87 8.20
N HIS A 216 3.83 19.17 9.27
CA HIS A 216 2.46 18.77 9.60
C HIS A 216 1.48 19.96 9.59
N ASP A 217 1.83 21.06 10.23
CA ASP A 217 0.94 22.19 10.41
C ASP A 217 0.63 22.91 9.09
N ALA A 218 1.54 22.94 8.13
CA ALA A 218 1.26 23.50 6.80
C ALA A 218 0.13 22.71 6.08
N PHE A 219 0.04 21.40 6.29
CA PHE A 219 -0.98 20.58 5.67
C PHE A 219 -2.31 20.60 6.41
N TYR A 220 -2.28 20.56 7.77
CA TYR A 220 -3.48 20.35 8.58
C TYR A 220 -4.03 21.65 9.21
N LYS A 221 -3.22 22.71 9.36
CA LYS A 221 -3.61 23.95 10.03
C LYS A 221 -3.44 25.22 9.18
N GLY A 222 -2.79 25.06 7.98
CA GLY A 222 -2.52 26.19 7.08
C GLY A 222 -3.48 26.30 5.91
N GLU A 223 -3.06 27.07 4.90
CA GLU A 223 -3.81 27.34 3.67
C GLU A 223 -4.29 26.08 2.95
N ILE A 224 -3.51 24.98 3.00
CA ILE A 224 -3.89 23.71 2.39
C ILE A 224 -5.18 23.19 3.03
N ALA A 225 -5.28 23.16 4.37
CA ALA A 225 -6.48 22.73 5.09
C ALA A 225 -7.68 23.62 4.80
N GLU A 226 -7.47 24.95 4.75
CA GLU A 226 -8.51 25.92 4.42
C GLU A 226 -9.08 25.68 3.02
N ARG A 227 -8.20 25.48 2.03
CA ARG A 227 -8.61 25.21 0.64
C ARG A 227 -9.31 23.86 0.49
N MET A 228 -8.80 22.79 1.14
CA MET A 228 -9.48 21.51 1.20
C MET A 228 -10.89 21.68 1.76
N THR A 229 -11.02 22.33 2.91
CA THR A 229 -12.32 22.49 3.59
C THR A 229 -13.31 23.32 2.75
N ALA A 230 -12.84 24.38 2.10
CA ALA A 230 -13.69 25.21 1.25
C ALA A 230 -14.26 24.44 0.06
N ASP A 231 -13.40 23.71 -0.68
CA ASP A 231 -13.81 22.90 -1.81
C ASP A 231 -14.75 21.74 -1.39
N LEU A 232 -14.43 21.05 -0.30
CA LEU A 232 -15.26 20.00 0.26
C LEU A 232 -16.65 20.52 0.65
N ALA A 233 -16.73 21.68 1.30
CA ALA A 233 -17.99 22.30 1.73
C ALA A 233 -18.85 22.75 0.54
N GLU A 234 -18.24 23.30 -0.52
CA GLU A 234 -18.94 23.70 -1.75
C GLU A 234 -19.63 22.49 -2.42
N HIS A 235 -19.07 21.30 -2.24
CA HIS A 235 -19.59 20.04 -2.82
C HIS A 235 -20.36 19.18 -1.81
N GLY A 236 -20.81 19.76 -0.69
CA GLY A 236 -21.71 19.11 0.27
C GLY A 236 -21.07 18.13 1.24
N SER A 237 -19.74 18.15 1.38
CA SER A 237 -19.06 17.39 2.45
C SER A 237 -19.32 18.03 3.82
N THR A 238 -19.38 17.19 4.85
CA THR A 238 -19.54 17.62 6.25
C THR A 238 -18.20 17.82 6.97
N VAL A 239 -17.08 17.57 6.32
CA VAL A 239 -15.74 17.71 6.92
C VAL A 239 -15.43 19.18 7.16
N LYS A 240 -15.14 19.53 8.42
CA LYS A 240 -14.87 20.89 8.87
C LYS A 240 -13.37 21.16 9.06
N LEU A 241 -12.95 22.40 8.98
CA LEU A 241 -11.56 22.82 9.18
C LEU A 241 -11.02 22.37 10.55
N GLN A 242 -11.82 22.43 11.61
CA GLN A 242 -11.40 21.99 12.95
C GLN A 242 -11.00 20.50 12.96
N ALA A 243 -11.67 19.67 12.18
CA ALA A 243 -11.33 18.25 12.10
C ALA A 243 -9.94 18.00 11.47
N PHE A 244 -9.52 18.86 10.52
CA PHE A 244 -8.14 18.84 10.03
C PHE A 244 -7.17 19.30 11.11
N HIS A 245 -7.46 20.38 11.83
CA HIS A 245 -6.59 20.89 12.90
C HIS A 245 -6.35 19.90 14.02
N ASP A 246 -7.34 19.02 14.29
CA ASP A 246 -7.29 18.01 15.35
C ASP A 246 -6.68 16.69 14.90
N TYR A 247 -6.35 16.57 13.60
CA TYR A 247 -5.81 15.32 13.07
C TYR A 247 -4.32 15.15 13.41
N GLU A 248 -3.99 14.01 14.05
CA GLU A 248 -2.63 13.61 14.39
C GLU A 248 -2.41 12.13 14.01
N ALA A 249 -1.18 11.76 13.65
CA ALA A 249 -0.82 10.35 13.54
C ALA A 249 -0.73 9.72 14.94
N LEU A 250 -1.26 8.50 15.08
CA LEU A 250 -1.29 7.78 16.35
C LEU A 250 -0.25 6.66 16.41
N ASP A 251 -0.01 6.12 17.60
CA ASP A 251 0.68 4.85 17.72
C ASP A 251 -0.19 3.72 17.19
N SER A 252 0.38 2.85 16.36
CA SER A 252 -0.23 1.57 16.03
C SER A 252 0.17 0.54 17.07
N LYS A 253 -0.82 -0.17 17.60
CA LYS A 253 -0.57 -1.30 18.50
C LYS A 253 0.14 -2.42 17.75
N ILE A 254 1.25 -2.90 18.32
CA ILE A 254 2.05 -4.00 17.78
C ILE A 254 1.42 -5.33 18.18
N LEU A 255 1.19 -6.20 17.19
CA LEU A 255 0.88 -7.60 17.41
C LEU A 255 2.12 -8.45 17.18
N ARG A 256 2.35 -9.40 18.10
CA ARG A 256 3.43 -10.38 17.99
C ARG A 256 2.84 -11.78 18.00
N GLY A 257 3.07 -12.50 16.93
CA GLY A 257 2.82 -13.92 16.80
C GLY A 257 4.10 -14.67 16.51
N SER A 258 3.98 -15.95 16.20
CA SER A 258 5.13 -16.75 15.72
C SER A 258 4.68 -17.73 14.66
N TYR A 259 5.61 -18.13 13.80
CA TYR A 259 5.38 -19.18 12.81
C TYR A 259 6.63 -20.05 12.69
N ARG A 260 6.51 -21.34 13.04
CA ARG A 260 7.61 -22.31 13.00
C ARG A 260 8.91 -21.83 13.67
N GLY A 261 8.76 -21.16 14.79
CA GLY A 261 9.89 -20.66 15.58
C GLY A 261 10.50 -19.33 15.07
N TYR A 262 9.81 -18.64 14.16
CA TYR A 262 10.10 -17.27 13.77
C TYR A 262 9.06 -16.33 14.40
N ASP A 263 9.49 -15.17 14.87
CA ASP A 263 8.59 -14.11 15.34
C ASP A 263 7.97 -13.41 14.13
N VAL A 264 6.65 -13.25 14.14
CA VAL A 264 5.89 -12.50 13.13
C VAL A 264 5.30 -11.27 13.78
N VAL A 265 5.73 -10.10 13.35
CA VAL A 265 5.34 -8.81 13.92
C VAL A 265 4.49 -8.06 12.89
N GLY A 266 3.30 -7.66 13.30
CA GLY A 266 2.37 -6.86 12.48
C GLY A 266 1.69 -5.77 13.28
N LEU A 267 0.86 -4.98 12.63
CA LEU A 267 0.08 -3.92 13.25
C LEU A 267 -1.37 -4.39 13.49
N ASP A 268 -1.94 -3.97 14.62
CA ASP A 268 -3.34 -4.20 14.96
C ASP A 268 -4.28 -3.24 14.19
N VAL A 269 -5.57 -3.33 14.46
CA VAL A 269 -6.57 -2.42 13.90
C VAL A 269 -6.13 -0.96 14.09
N PRO A 270 -6.24 -0.14 13.04
CA PRO A 270 -6.98 -0.30 11.80
C PRO A 270 -6.27 -1.09 10.68
N ALA A 271 -5.06 -1.58 10.89
CA ALA A 271 -4.37 -2.51 10.00
C ALA A 271 -4.86 -3.96 10.20
N ALA A 272 -4.47 -4.85 9.30
CA ALA A 272 -4.91 -6.25 9.32
C ALA A 272 -3.76 -7.25 9.60
N GLY A 273 -2.75 -6.85 10.39
CA GLY A 273 -1.70 -7.77 10.84
C GLY A 273 -2.23 -8.97 11.61
N ALA A 274 -3.34 -8.79 12.33
CA ALA A 274 -4.07 -9.87 13.02
C ALA A 274 -4.46 -11.01 12.07
N VAL A 275 -4.91 -10.70 10.85
CA VAL A 275 -5.31 -11.70 9.85
C VAL A 275 -4.12 -12.55 9.41
N VAL A 276 -2.98 -11.89 9.17
CA VAL A 276 -1.74 -12.59 8.75
C VAL A 276 -1.25 -13.53 9.85
N ILE A 277 -1.15 -13.01 11.09
CA ILE A 277 -0.66 -13.79 12.24
C ILE A 277 -1.59 -14.97 12.51
N GLN A 278 -2.90 -14.77 12.55
CA GLN A 278 -3.86 -15.84 12.81
C GLN A 278 -3.86 -16.90 11.72
N ALA A 279 -3.78 -16.51 10.44
CA ALA A 279 -3.71 -17.45 9.34
C ALA A 279 -2.44 -18.33 9.44
N LEU A 280 -1.28 -17.74 9.72
CA LEU A 280 -0.03 -18.46 9.92
C LEU A 280 -0.11 -19.40 11.13
N HIS A 281 -0.71 -18.98 12.25
CA HIS A 281 -0.94 -19.82 13.41
C HIS A 281 -1.85 -21.03 13.10
N ILE A 282 -2.89 -20.85 12.26
CA ILE A 282 -3.73 -21.96 11.82
C ILE A 282 -2.93 -22.91 10.95
N MET A 283 -2.18 -22.41 9.97
CA MET A 283 -1.33 -23.19 9.05
C MET A 283 -0.25 -23.99 9.78
N GLU A 284 0.28 -23.48 10.89
CA GLU A 284 1.31 -24.16 11.69
C GLU A 284 0.87 -25.52 12.28
N ASN A 285 -0.45 -25.78 12.34
CA ASN A 285 -0.98 -27.06 12.81
C ASN A 285 -0.89 -28.19 11.75
N PHE A 286 -0.41 -27.89 10.56
CA PHE A 286 -0.22 -28.86 9.46
C PHE A 286 1.27 -29.03 9.17
N ASP A 287 1.70 -30.28 8.89
CA ASP A 287 3.10 -30.56 8.56
C ASP A 287 3.39 -30.17 7.10
N PRO A 288 4.28 -29.19 6.84
CA PRO A 288 4.57 -28.75 5.47
C PRO A 288 5.20 -29.86 4.62
N ASN A 289 5.92 -30.82 5.23
CA ASN A 289 6.58 -31.91 4.51
C ASN A 289 5.60 -33.01 4.04
N SER A 290 4.39 -33.03 4.60
CA SER A 290 3.34 -33.99 4.24
C SER A 290 2.34 -33.43 3.21
N MET A 291 2.44 -32.16 2.84
CA MET A 291 1.50 -31.47 1.97
C MET A 291 2.07 -31.32 0.55
N ASP A 292 1.24 -31.59 -0.44
CA ASP A 292 1.50 -31.11 -1.79
C ASP A 292 1.02 -29.64 -1.97
N ASN A 293 1.23 -29.07 -3.16
CA ASN A 293 0.86 -27.70 -3.45
C ASN A 293 -0.66 -27.46 -3.41
N GLU A 294 -1.47 -28.45 -3.70
CA GLU A 294 -2.94 -28.35 -3.70
C GLU A 294 -3.45 -28.32 -2.26
N GLU A 295 -2.94 -29.20 -1.40
CA GLU A 295 -3.27 -29.20 0.02
C GLU A 295 -2.81 -27.92 0.71
N TRP A 296 -1.57 -27.48 0.44
CA TRP A 296 -1.07 -26.21 0.96
C TRP A 296 -1.98 -25.05 0.55
N ALA A 297 -2.39 -24.96 -0.71
CA ALA A 297 -3.26 -23.89 -1.20
C ALA A 297 -4.64 -23.94 -0.54
N ALA A 298 -5.21 -25.15 -0.38
CA ALA A 298 -6.51 -25.35 0.27
C ALA A 298 -6.48 -24.94 1.75
N ILE A 299 -5.44 -25.34 2.48
CA ILE A 299 -5.24 -25.00 3.90
C ILE A 299 -5.05 -23.49 4.05
N THR A 300 -4.15 -22.90 3.24
CA THR A 300 -3.85 -21.46 3.27
C THR A 300 -5.10 -20.62 2.99
N GLY A 301 -5.89 -21.00 1.96
CA GLY A 301 -7.12 -20.29 1.61
C GLY A 301 -8.16 -20.32 2.73
N GLN A 302 -8.36 -21.48 3.36
CA GLN A 302 -9.30 -21.61 4.48
C GLN A 302 -8.80 -20.89 5.75
N ALA A 303 -7.51 -20.99 6.07
CA ALA A 303 -6.91 -20.30 7.20
C ALA A 303 -7.09 -18.76 7.07
N LEU A 304 -6.85 -18.22 5.88
CA LEU A 304 -7.08 -16.80 5.58
C LEU A 304 -8.56 -16.41 5.63
N GLY A 305 -9.45 -17.26 5.15
CA GLY A 305 -10.90 -17.06 5.25
C GLY A 305 -11.34 -16.97 6.72
N ILE A 306 -11.00 -17.95 7.54
CA ILE A 306 -11.30 -17.99 8.97
C ILE A 306 -10.75 -16.74 9.69
N ALA A 307 -9.48 -16.40 9.46
CA ALA A 307 -8.85 -15.25 10.08
C ALA A 307 -9.51 -13.92 9.65
N SER A 308 -9.89 -13.79 8.38
CA SER A 308 -10.57 -12.60 7.85
C SER A 308 -11.97 -12.43 8.43
N ASP A 309 -12.73 -13.53 8.56
CA ASP A 309 -14.07 -13.51 9.12
C ASP A 309 -14.05 -13.18 10.62
N ASP A 310 -13.07 -13.72 11.35
CA ASP A 310 -12.88 -13.40 12.77
C ASP A 310 -12.52 -11.93 12.96
N TRP A 311 -11.60 -11.38 12.13
CA TRP A 311 -11.19 -9.98 12.16
C TRP A 311 -12.34 -9.01 11.82
N ARG A 312 -13.23 -9.38 10.87
CA ARG A 312 -14.39 -8.55 10.51
C ARG A 312 -15.53 -8.67 11.51
N GLY A 313 -15.78 -9.86 12.02
CA GLY A 313 -16.96 -10.19 12.85
C GLY A 313 -16.77 -9.97 14.34
N SER A 314 -15.54 -9.82 14.82
CA SER A 314 -15.24 -9.66 16.24
C SER A 314 -14.93 -8.20 16.57
N GLY A 315 -15.23 -7.79 17.82
CA GLY A 315 -14.70 -6.51 18.34
C GLY A 315 -13.16 -6.53 18.36
N THR A 316 -12.53 -5.37 18.25
CA THR A 316 -11.08 -5.21 18.07
C THR A 316 -10.26 -6.03 19.07
N ASP A 317 -10.53 -5.87 20.38
CA ASP A 317 -9.76 -6.58 21.42
C ASP A 317 -9.92 -8.11 21.34
N THR A 318 -11.11 -8.60 20.98
CA THR A 318 -11.36 -10.02 20.78
C THR A 318 -10.62 -10.57 19.59
N ALA A 319 -10.68 -9.87 18.44
CA ALA A 319 -9.95 -10.25 17.22
C ALA A 319 -8.44 -10.29 17.46
N SER A 320 -7.90 -9.28 18.11
CA SER A 320 -6.48 -9.19 18.44
C SER A 320 -6.02 -10.31 19.39
N ALA A 321 -6.81 -10.60 20.44
CA ALA A 321 -6.49 -11.67 21.38
C ALA A 321 -6.53 -13.06 20.70
N ARG A 322 -7.47 -13.30 19.80
CA ARG A 322 -7.56 -14.54 19.03
C ARG A 322 -6.42 -14.67 18.02
N ALA A 323 -6.06 -13.57 17.36
CA ALA A 323 -5.00 -13.57 16.35
C ALA A 323 -3.66 -14.07 16.90
N ILE A 324 -3.31 -13.72 18.13
CA ILE A 324 -2.05 -14.13 18.77
C ILE A 324 -2.17 -15.44 19.58
N SER A 325 -3.38 -16.05 19.66
CA SER A 325 -3.62 -17.26 20.44
C SER A 325 -3.39 -18.52 19.63
N LYS A 326 -2.34 -19.30 19.97
CA LYS A 326 -2.08 -20.63 19.40
C LYS A 326 -3.19 -21.64 19.75
N GLU A 327 -3.79 -21.54 20.93
CA GLU A 327 -4.91 -22.40 21.33
C GLU A 327 -6.14 -22.14 20.44
N TRP A 328 -6.47 -20.87 20.20
CA TRP A 328 -7.54 -20.49 19.28
C TRP A 328 -7.25 -21.00 17.86
N ALA A 329 -6.03 -20.83 17.36
CA ALA A 329 -5.63 -21.28 16.05
C ALA A 329 -5.72 -22.81 15.90
N ALA A 330 -5.33 -23.57 16.92
CA ALA A 330 -5.46 -25.03 16.91
C ALA A 330 -6.94 -25.47 16.86
N LYS A 331 -7.83 -24.76 17.57
CA LYS A 331 -9.27 -25.00 17.48
C LYS A 331 -9.82 -24.69 16.08
N MET A 332 -9.35 -23.61 15.44
CA MET A 332 -9.77 -23.24 14.08
C MET A 332 -9.20 -24.20 13.04
N ALA A 333 -7.99 -24.72 13.23
CA ALA A 333 -7.38 -25.72 12.35
C ALA A 333 -8.23 -27.01 12.23
N MET A 334 -9.00 -27.37 13.27
CA MET A 334 -9.94 -28.52 13.19
C MET A 334 -11.11 -28.29 12.23
N GLN A 335 -11.36 -27.06 11.80
CA GLN A 335 -12.40 -26.73 10.82
C GLN A 335 -11.88 -26.72 9.39
N VAL A 336 -10.56 -26.71 9.20
CA VAL A 336 -9.92 -26.76 7.90
C VAL A 336 -10.09 -28.14 7.29
N ARG A 337 -10.56 -28.18 6.04
CA ARG A 337 -10.78 -29.40 5.28
C ARG A 337 -9.75 -29.49 4.16
N THR A 338 -9.08 -30.61 4.05
CA THR A 338 -8.16 -30.88 2.95
C THR A 338 -8.85 -31.73 1.87
N PRO A 339 -8.41 -31.70 0.61
CA PRO A 339 -8.90 -32.58 -0.44
C PRO A 339 -8.83 -34.05 -0.04
N ALA A 340 -7.74 -34.48 0.59
CA ALA A 340 -7.57 -35.85 1.12
C ALA A 340 -8.62 -36.20 2.18
N SER A 341 -9.08 -35.25 3.02
CA SER A 341 -10.07 -35.50 4.06
C SER A 341 -11.51 -35.55 3.55
N THR A 342 -11.79 -35.02 2.37
CA THR A 342 -13.15 -34.85 1.84
C THR A 342 -13.43 -35.70 0.60
N GLY A 343 -12.39 -36.20 -0.07
CA GLY A 343 -12.52 -36.92 -1.34
C GLY A 343 -13.08 -36.08 -2.50
N LEU A 344 -13.04 -34.75 -2.39
CA LEU A 344 -13.52 -33.83 -3.40
C LEU A 344 -12.37 -33.34 -4.28
N GLU A 345 -12.62 -33.24 -5.58
CA GLU A 345 -11.65 -32.68 -6.52
C GLU A 345 -11.44 -31.18 -6.26
N TYR A 346 -10.18 -30.74 -6.41
CA TYR A 346 -9.79 -29.33 -6.37
C TYR A 346 -10.61 -28.52 -7.37
N GLY A 347 -11.19 -27.44 -6.94
CA GLY A 347 -12.07 -26.57 -7.75
C GLY A 347 -13.54 -26.58 -7.31
N SER A 348 -13.99 -27.62 -6.60
CA SER A 348 -15.33 -27.63 -5.99
C SER A 348 -15.45 -26.75 -4.72
N TYR A 349 -14.30 -26.25 -4.22
CA TYR A 349 -14.19 -25.43 -3.00
C TYR A 349 -13.83 -23.98 -3.25
N LEU A 350 -13.64 -23.56 -4.50
CA LEU A 350 -13.47 -22.13 -4.75
C LEU A 350 -14.80 -21.45 -4.40
N PRO A 351 -14.85 -20.60 -3.36
CA PRO A 351 -16.02 -19.78 -3.14
C PRO A 351 -16.30 -19.05 -4.46
N GLU A 352 -17.56 -18.95 -4.85
CA GLU A 352 -17.94 -18.06 -5.96
C GLU A 352 -17.23 -16.73 -5.71
N LEU A 353 -16.26 -16.42 -6.55
CA LEU A 353 -15.59 -15.12 -6.53
C LEU A 353 -16.72 -14.12 -6.78
N ASP A 354 -17.10 -13.40 -5.73
CA ASP A 354 -18.11 -12.36 -5.84
C ASP A 354 -17.67 -11.43 -6.97
N SER A 355 -18.45 -11.42 -8.05
CA SER A 355 -18.18 -10.59 -9.23
C SER A 355 -18.17 -9.09 -8.93
N ARG A 356 -18.51 -8.70 -7.69
CA ARG A 356 -18.31 -7.36 -7.13
C ARG A 356 -16.86 -7.07 -6.73
N SER A 357 -15.96 -8.06 -6.84
CA SER A 357 -14.52 -7.87 -6.59
C SER A 357 -13.75 -7.19 -7.72
N ASP A 358 -14.41 -6.62 -8.71
CA ASP A 358 -13.80 -5.73 -9.72
C ASP A 358 -13.28 -4.41 -9.12
N GLU A 359 -13.57 -4.11 -7.87
CA GLU A 359 -12.85 -3.14 -7.09
C GLU A 359 -11.49 -3.72 -6.65
N GLN A 360 -10.57 -3.79 -7.61
CA GLN A 360 -9.17 -4.08 -7.34
C GLN A 360 -8.66 -3.02 -6.37
N GLY A 361 -8.53 -3.38 -5.09
CA GLY A 361 -7.94 -2.51 -4.08
C GLY A 361 -6.56 -2.09 -4.54
N HIS A 362 -6.33 -0.79 -4.63
CA HIS A 362 -5.11 -0.20 -5.12
C HIS A 362 -4.34 0.38 -3.94
N THR A 363 -3.15 -0.14 -3.74
CA THR A 363 -2.28 0.12 -2.60
C THR A 363 -0.86 0.04 -3.11
N THR A 364 0.07 0.67 -2.44
CA THR A 364 1.50 0.46 -2.65
C THR A 364 2.17 0.13 -1.34
N HIS A 365 3.25 -0.61 -1.44
CA HIS A 365 4.10 -0.96 -0.29
C HIS A 365 5.55 -0.66 -0.64
N LEU A 366 6.28 -0.21 0.36
CA LEU A 366 7.73 -0.08 0.31
C LEU A 366 8.36 -0.64 1.58
N THR A 367 9.55 -1.18 1.42
CA THR A 367 10.40 -1.65 2.52
C THR A 367 11.78 -1.04 2.37
N VAL A 368 12.32 -0.58 3.49
CA VAL A 368 13.68 -0.03 3.56
C VAL A 368 14.44 -0.69 4.70
N ALA A 369 15.70 -0.97 4.47
CA ALA A 369 16.68 -1.35 5.49
C ALA A 369 17.92 -0.47 5.36
N ASP A 370 18.53 -0.06 6.46
CA ASP A 370 19.84 0.60 6.45
C ASP A 370 20.95 -0.29 7.00
N GLU A 371 22.18 0.19 6.92
CA GLU A 371 23.36 -0.54 7.41
C GLU A 371 23.43 -0.66 8.94
N ASN A 372 22.66 0.14 9.67
CA ASN A 372 22.64 0.15 11.13
C ASN A 372 21.57 -0.78 11.71
N GLY A 373 20.79 -1.45 10.84
CA GLY A 373 19.76 -2.41 11.25
C GLY A 373 18.39 -1.79 11.52
N MET A 374 18.13 -0.54 11.11
CA MET A 374 16.78 -0.01 11.06
C MET A 374 16.04 -0.57 9.86
N PHE A 375 14.79 -1.00 10.08
CA PHE A 375 13.88 -1.44 9.03
C PHE A 375 12.59 -0.63 9.07
N VAL A 376 12.09 -0.25 7.90
CA VAL A 376 10.79 0.39 7.75
C VAL A 376 9.97 -0.40 6.72
N ALA A 377 8.82 -0.92 7.13
CA ALA A 377 7.80 -1.49 6.25
C ALA A 377 6.60 -0.55 6.23
N LEU A 378 6.33 0.07 5.07
CA LEU A 378 5.33 1.10 4.92
C LEU A 378 4.34 0.73 3.81
N THR A 379 3.05 0.71 4.15
CA THR A 379 1.98 0.53 3.18
C THR A 379 1.12 1.77 3.13
N GLN A 380 0.88 2.31 1.93
CA GLN A 380 0.05 3.49 1.73
C GLN A 380 -0.96 3.30 0.59
N THR A 381 -2.12 3.96 0.69
CA THR A 381 -3.24 3.71 -0.22
C THR A 381 -4.23 4.87 -0.28
N LEU A 382 -4.93 4.93 -1.42
CA LEU A 382 -6.16 5.71 -1.60
C LEU A 382 -7.44 4.87 -1.41
N GLY A 383 -7.30 3.54 -1.24
CA GLY A 383 -8.42 2.60 -1.28
C GLY A 383 -8.63 2.08 -2.71
N PRO A 384 -9.64 2.50 -3.46
CA PRO A 384 -9.81 2.12 -4.86
C PRO A 384 -8.84 2.89 -5.78
N ASN A 385 -8.77 2.48 -7.05
CA ASN A 385 -8.01 3.19 -8.06
C ASN A 385 -8.44 4.66 -8.14
N MET A 386 -7.48 5.58 -8.00
CA MET A 386 -7.66 7.03 -7.90
C MET A 386 -8.52 7.48 -6.68
N GLY A 387 -8.70 6.62 -5.68
CA GLY A 387 -9.43 6.95 -4.45
C GLY A 387 -10.83 7.51 -4.71
N SER A 388 -11.11 8.68 -4.13
CA SER A 388 -12.34 9.43 -4.38
C SER A 388 -12.47 9.96 -5.82
N SER A 389 -11.41 9.95 -6.59
CA SER A 389 -11.25 10.60 -7.90
C SER A 389 -11.32 12.13 -7.85
N VAL A 390 -11.24 12.73 -6.70
CA VAL A 390 -11.29 14.19 -6.50
C VAL A 390 -9.89 14.74 -6.24
N VAL A 391 -9.57 15.84 -6.90
CA VAL A 391 -8.45 16.72 -6.60
C VAL A 391 -9.03 18.11 -6.38
N THR A 392 -8.79 18.72 -5.23
CA THR A 392 -9.09 20.12 -5.02
C THR A 392 -8.27 20.98 -5.97
N PRO A 393 -8.90 21.87 -6.79
CA PRO A 393 -8.18 22.69 -7.75
C PRO A 393 -7.01 23.45 -7.13
N GLY A 394 -5.81 23.33 -7.73
CA GLY A 394 -4.58 23.96 -7.30
C GLY A 394 -3.88 23.32 -6.10
N LEU A 395 -4.33 22.16 -5.59
CA LEU A 395 -3.60 21.35 -4.60
C LEU A 395 -2.86 20.14 -5.20
N GLY A 396 -3.36 19.61 -6.30
CA GLY A 396 -2.64 18.65 -7.12
C GLY A 396 -2.67 17.19 -6.67
N PHE A 397 -3.27 16.83 -5.53
CA PHE A 397 -3.31 15.49 -4.99
C PHE A 397 -4.71 14.90 -4.88
N LEU A 398 -4.81 13.58 -5.03
CA LEU A 398 -6.05 12.83 -4.88
C LEU A 398 -6.34 12.51 -3.42
N TYR A 399 -7.64 12.46 -3.07
CA TYR A 399 -8.10 11.99 -1.75
C TYR A 399 -8.45 10.51 -1.77
N ALA A 400 -8.24 9.85 -0.62
CA ALA A 400 -8.71 8.47 -0.42
C ALA A 400 -10.23 8.39 -0.33
N SER A 401 -10.77 7.23 -0.72
CA SER A 401 -12.12 6.85 -0.33
C SER A 401 -12.11 6.31 1.10
N THR A 402 -12.99 6.85 1.93
CA THR A 402 -13.08 6.55 3.37
C THR A 402 -14.53 6.45 3.83
N LEU A 403 -15.31 7.49 3.57
CA LEU A 403 -16.70 7.67 4.00
C LEU A 403 -17.70 7.19 2.95
N GLY A 404 -18.94 7.63 3.08
CA GLY A 404 -19.98 7.44 2.07
C GLY A 404 -20.36 5.97 1.81
N GLY A 405 -20.11 5.08 2.76
CA GLY A 405 -20.40 3.64 2.63
C GLY A 405 -19.27 2.83 1.99
N TYR A 406 -18.20 3.45 1.52
CA TYR A 406 -17.07 2.73 0.90
C TYR A 406 -16.43 1.69 1.84
N LEU A 407 -16.14 2.08 3.10
CA LEU A 407 -15.64 1.17 4.12
C LEU A 407 -16.75 0.56 5.00
N GLY A 408 -18.02 0.72 4.59
CA GLY A 408 -19.17 0.37 5.40
C GLY A 408 -19.50 1.46 6.42
N ARG A 409 -20.20 1.06 7.51
CA ARG A 409 -20.52 1.96 8.60
C ARG A 409 -19.25 2.35 9.36
N MET A 410 -19.05 3.63 9.52
CA MET A 410 -18.00 4.20 10.37
C MET A 410 -18.61 5.05 11.46
N GLU A 411 -18.03 4.98 12.64
CA GLU A 411 -18.43 5.79 13.78
C GLU A 411 -17.67 7.15 13.77
N PRO A 412 -18.21 8.19 14.45
CA PRO A 412 -17.52 9.45 14.61
C PRO A 412 -16.10 9.28 15.16
N GLY A 413 -15.09 9.88 14.50
CA GLY A 413 -13.70 9.79 14.88
C GLY A 413 -13.02 8.45 14.58
N GLU A 414 -13.72 7.47 14.00
CA GLU A 414 -13.15 6.15 13.70
C GLU A 414 -12.05 6.26 12.62
N ARG A 415 -10.96 5.53 12.84
CA ARG A 415 -9.89 5.32 11.87
C ARG A 415 -10.27 4.25 10.86
N ALA A 416 -9.96 4.50 9.60
CA ALA A 416 -10.34 3.64 8.49
C ALA A 416 -9.67 2.25 8.56
N ARG A 417 -10.46 1.23 8.87
CA ARG A 417 -10.00 -0.16 8.84
C ARG A 417 -9.69 -0.58 7.40
N SER A 418 -8.58 -1.27 7.20
CA SER A 418 -8.19 -1.77 5.88
C SER A 418 -7.31 -3.00 5.97
N PHE A 419 -7.19 -3.73 4.85
CA PHE A 419 -6.30 -4.91 4.75
C PHE A 419 -4.80 -4.56 4.63
N ILE A 420 -4.42 -3.29 4.83
CA ILE A 420 -3.01 -2.90 4.94
C ILE A 420 -2.34 -3.72 6.03
N SER A 421 -1.23 -4.38 5.68
CA SER A 421 -0.54 -5.31 6.59
C SER A 421 0.96 -5.27 6.33
N PRO A 422 1.67 -4.19 6.73
CA PRO A 422 3.12 -4.27 6.82
C PRO A 422 3.49 -5.30 7.90
N VAL A 423 4.43 -6.19 7.60
CA VAL A 423 4.86 -7.27 8.49
C VAL A 423 6.37 -7.37 8.48
N ILE A 424 6.92 -7.65 9.65
CA ILE A 424 8.34 -7.98 9.84
C ILE A 424 8.43 -9.36 10.47
N VAL A 425 9.31 -10.21 9.93
CA VAL A 425 9.62 -11.53 10.46
C VAL A 425 11.04 -11.49 11.05
N MET A 426 11.17 -11.99 12.27
CA MET A 426 12.45 -12.01 13.01
C MET A 426 12.81 -13.43 13.43
N LYS A 427 14.10 -13.68 13.56
CA LYS A 427 14.64 -14.91 14.14
C LYS A 427 15.71 -14.52 15.14
N ASP A 428 15.58 -14.98 16.39
CA ASP A 428 16.53 -14.71 17.46
C ASP A 428 16.87 -13.23 17.62
N GLY A 429 15.85 -12.35 17.45
CA GLY A 429 15.96 -10.90 17.54
C GLY A 429 16.50 -10.20 16.27
N VAL A 430 16.84 -10.96 15.23
CA VAL A 430 17.32 -10.41 13.94
C VAL A 430 16.19 -10.37 12.92
N THR A 431 15.98 -9.24 12.29
CA THR A 431 15.03 -9.10 11.17
C THR A 431 15.55 -9.88 9.96
N ILE A 432 14.76 -10.84 9.47
CA ILE A 432 15.10 -11.66 8.31
C ILE A 432 14.23 -11.33 7.10
N LEU A 433 13.04 -10.76 7.32
CA LEU A 433 12.11 -10.41 6.26
C LEU A 433 11.27 -9.22 6.69
N ALA A 434 11.14 -8.24 5.81
CA ALA A 434 10.21 -7.13 5.97
C ALA A 434 9.43 -6.97 4.67
N LEU A 435 8.11 -7.02 4.75
CA LEU A 435 7.26 -7.08 3.56
C LEU A 435 5.88 -6.49 3.80
N GLY A 436 5.19 -6.28 2.72
CA GLY A 436 3.78 -5.99 2.61
C GLY A 436 3.34 -6.19 1.17
N ALA A 437 2.12 -5.85 0.85
CA ALA A 437 1.58 -6.07 -0.49
C ALA A 437 0.57 -4.98 -0.87
N ALA A 438 0.19 -5.00 -2.15
CA ALA A 438 -0.90 -4.22 -2.73
C ALA A 438 -2.01 -5.17 -3.20
N GLY A 439 -3.28 -4.70 -3.22
CA GLY A 439 -4.37 -5.51 -3.77
C GLY A 439 -5.62 -5.66 -2.88
N GLY A 440 -5.90 -4.70 -2.00
CA GLY A 440 -7.08 -4.72 -1.13
C GLY A 440 -7.08 -5.93 -0.18
N ASN A 441 -8.13 -6.73 -0.18
CA ASN A 441 -8.24 -7.94 0.67
C ASN A 441 -7.22 -9.03 0.31
N ARG A 442 -6.59 -8.97 -0.87
CA ARG A 442 -5.51 -9.90 -1.27
C ARG A 442 -4.17 -9.60 -0.60
N ILE A 443 -4.02 -8.45 0.05
CA ILE A 443 -2.79 -8.07 0.75
C ILE A 443 -2.41 -9.13 1.79
N VAL A 444 -3.31 -9.46 2.70
CA VAL A 444 -3.06 -10.44 3.78
C VAL A 444 -2.74 -11.83 3.23
N SER A 445 -3.39 -12.20 2.12
CA SER A 445 -3.11 -13.47 1.43
C SER A 445 -1.71 -13.48 0.83
N GLY A 446 -1.32 -12.43 0.11
CA GLY A 446 0.02 -12.33 -0.47
C GLY A 446 1.12 -12.37 0.60
N VAL A 447 0.94 -11.61 1.69
CA VAL A 447 1.89 -11.55 2.80
C VAL A 447 2.03 -12.91 3.48
N ALA A 448 0.92 -13.56 3.86
CA ALA A 448 0.95 -14.86 4.53
C ALA A 448 1.57 -15.95 3.66
N GLN A 449 1.25 -15.98 2.36
CA GLN A 449 1.82 -16.95 1.41
C GLN A 449 3.33 -16.78 1.24
N VAL A 450 3.83 -15.55 1.11
CA VAL A 450 5.27 -15.31 0.99
C VAL A 450 6.00 -15.74 2.26
N ILE A 451 5.47 -15.38 3.44
CA ILE A 451 6.07 -15.79 4.73
C ILE A 451 6.12 -17.31 4.84
N SER A 452 4.99 -18.01 4.62
CA SER A 452 4.93 -19.46 4.76
C SER A 452 5.88 -20.16 3.77
N ARG A 453 5.91 -19.74 2.50
CA ARG A 453 6.80 -20.33 1.49
C ARG A 453 8.28 -20.11 1.80
N ILE A 454 8.66 -18.93 2.27
CA ILE A 454 10.07 -18.69 2.65
C ILE A 454 10.47 -19.54 3.86
N ILE A 455 9.58 -19.75 4.83
CA ILE A 455 9.89 -20.48 6.06
C ILE A 455 9.75 -21.98 5.87
N ASP A 456 8.76 -22.44 5.10
CA ASP A 456 8.46 -23.86 4.92
C ASP A 456 9.35 -24.51 3.83
N ASP A 457 9.66 -23.78 2.76
CA ASP A 457 10.40 -24.32 1.59
C ASP A 457 11.90 -23.93 1.61
N GLY A 458 12.32 -22.94 2.41
CA GLY A 458 13.71 -22.44 2.54
C GLY A 458 14.01 -21.32 1.58
#